data_a5cb48180166b14d76ac0b288f61d72f
#
_entry.id   a5cb48180166b14d76ac0b288f61d72f
#
_cell.length_a   1.000
_cell.length_b   1.000
_cell.length_c   1.000
_cell.angle_alpha   90.00
_cell.angle_beta   90.00
_cell.angle_gamma   90.00
#
_symmetry.space_group_name_H-M   'P 1'
#
loop_
_entity.id
_entity.type
_entity.pdbx_description
1 polymer ?
#
loop_
_entity_poly.entity_id
_entity_poly.type
_entity_poly.pdbx_seq_one_letter_code
_entity_poly.pdbx_strand_id
1 'polypeptide(L)'
;ATGRGSKPKAGLTGFTVSNLRIPGAIQPWEKDNGKPGRIASALDIMIEGPLGGAAFNNEFGRPNINGYFRTFEQEVPAADGNGTELRGYHKPIMLAGGLGNIKAGHIKKGEINPGDKLIILGGPAMLIGLGGGAASSMASGSGNEDLDFASVQRDNAEMERRCQEVIDRCWALGDENPISFIHDVGAGGISNALPELVNDGGRGGRFDLRKVPNDEPGMSPLEIWCDES
;
A
#
# COMPACT_ATOMS: atom_id res chain seq x y z
N ALA A 1 1.92 2.38 -11.23
CA ALA A 1 1.63 3.12 -12.46
C ALA A 1 2.90 3.38 -13.26
N THR A 2 3.27 2.47 -14.15
CA THR A 2 4.54 2.57 -14.87
C THR A 2 4.28 2.60 -16.38
N GLY A 3 4.31 3.82 -16.96
CA GLY A 3 4.21 4.02 -18.40
C GLY A 3 3.00 3.32 -19.04
N ARG A 4 3.27 2.37 -19.93
CA ARG A 4 2.29 1.53 -20.64
C ARG A 4 2.29 0.07 -20.14
N GLY A 5 2.83 -0.17 -18.95
CA GLY A 5 2.92 -1.46 -18.30
C GLY A 5 4.35 -1.95 -18.07
N SER A 6 4.54 -2.61 -16.95
CA SER A 6 5.80 -3.24 -16.55
C SER A 6 5.52 -4.61 -15.94
N LYS A 7 6.56 -5.42 -15.80
CA LYS A 7 6.46 -6.78 -15.26
C LYS A 7 7.26 -6.91 -13.97
N PRO A 8 6.61 -6.96 -12.80
CA PRO A 8 7.29 -7.24 -11.52
C PRO A 8 7.94 -8.62 -11.52
N LYS A 9 9.15 -8.74 -10.96
CA LYS A 9 9.94 -9.98 -10.96
C LYS A 9 10.29 -10.52 -9.60
N ALA A 10 10.45 -9.62 -8.61
CA ALA A 10 10.71 -10.01 -7.23
C ALA A 10 10.17 -8.93 -6.29
N GLY A 11 9.62 -9.35 -5.17
CA GLY A 11 9.30 -8.48 -4.05
C GLY A 11 10.45 -8.45 -3.04
N LEU A 12 10.53 -7.37 -2.27
CA LEU A 12 11.47 -7.20 -1.17
C LEU A 12 10.76 -6.55 -0.01
N THR A 13 10.98 -7.09 1.20
CA THR A 13 10.44 -6.53 2.42
C THR A 13 11.52 -6.35 3.47
N GLY A 14 11.43 -5.31 4.28
CA GLY A 14 12.29 -5.06 5.42
C GLY A 14 11.47 -4.52 6.58
N PHE A 15 11.86 -4.85 7.81
CA PHE A 15 11.10 -4.52 9.00
C PHE A 15 11.97 -3.86 10.06
N THR A 16 11.48 -2.77 10.63
CA THR A 16 12.06 -2.10 11.79
C THR A 16 10.98 -1.91 12.86
N VAL A 17 11.26 -2.41 14.06
CA VAL A 17 10.35 -2.38 15.22
C VAL A 17 11.11 -2.00 16.49
N SER A 18 10.39 -1.80 17.59
CA SER A 18 10.99 -1.70 18.95
C SER A 18 11.50 -3.05 19.43
N ASN A 19 11.97 -3.14 20.66
CA ASN A 19 12.50 -4.39 21.25
C ASN A 19 11.46 -5.50 21.22
N LEU A 20 11.92 -6.72 20.86
CA LEU A 20 11.03 -7.87 20.63
C LEU A 20 10.48 -8.47 21.94
N ARG A 21 11.25 -8.43 23.03
CA ARG A 21 10.91 -9.04 24.34
C ARG A 21 10.46 -10.48 24.17
N ILE A 22 11.30 -11.29 23.54
CA ILE A 22 11.00 -12.70 23.23
C ILE A 22 10.77 -13.46 24.56
N PRO A 23 9.60 -14.10 24.75
CA PRO A 23 9.31 -14.87 25.96
C PRO A 23 10.37 -15.94 26.23
N GLY A 24 10.93 -15.93 27.43
CA GLY A 24 12.01 -16.84 27.83
C GLY A 24 13.42 -16.44 27.35
N ALA A 25 13.53 -15.35 26.56
CA ALA A 25 14.81 -14.86 26.06
C ALA A 25 14.91 -13.32 26.10
N ILE A 26 14.24 -12.68 27.07
CA ILE A 26 14.29 -11.23 27.27
C ILE A 26 15.73 -10.80 27.58
N GLN A 27 16.20 -9.80 26.85
CA GLN A 27 17.58 -9.34 27.01
C GLN A 27 17.70 -8.32 28.16
N PRO A 28 18.89 -8.17 28.78
CA PRO A 28 19.08 -7.25 29.93
C PRO A 28 18.75 -5.77 29.64
N TRP A 29 18.81 -5.35 28.39
CA TRP A 29 18.49 -3.98 27.98
C TRP A 29 17.03 -3.77 27.59
N GLU A 30 16.23 -4.84 27.47
CA GLU A 30 14.83 -4.74 27.11
C GLU A 30 13.98 -4.45 28.35
N LYS A 31 13.38 -3.26 28.37
CA LYS A 31 12.44 -2.85 29.43
C LYS A 31 11.02 -2.90 28.88
N ASP A 32 10.06 -3.27 29.73
CA ASP A 32 8.66 -3.15 29.38
C ASP A 32 8.15 -1.74 29.70
N ASN A 33 7.98 -0.95 28.66
CA ASN A 33 7.44 0.41 28.76
C ASN A 33 5.92 0.44 28.47
N GLY A 34 5.30 -0.73 28.36
CA GLY A 34 3.90 -0.87 27.97
C GLY A 34 3.63 -0.54 26.50
N LYS A 35 2.41 -0.82 26.06
CA LYS A 35 1.87 -0.44 24.75
C LYS A 35 0.36 -0.35 24.82
N PRO A 36 -0.31 0.42 23.92
CA PRO A 36 -1.76 0.36 23.79
C PRO A 36 -2.21 -1.07 23.45
N GLY A 37 -3.30 -1.52 24.06
CA GLY A 37 -3.80 -2.89 23.92
C GLY A 37 -4.15 -3.26 22.45
N ARG A 38 -4.60 -2.28 21.66
CA ARG A 38 -4.98 -2.45 20.25
C ARG A 38 -3.81 -2.57 19.26
N ILE A 39 -2.59 -2.27 19.69
CA ILE A 39 -1.40 -2.32 18.83
C ILE A 39 -0.73 -3.68 18.95
N ALA A 40 -0.40 -4.30 17.83
CA ALA A 40 0.38 -5.54 17.79
C ALA A 40 1.76 -5.36 18.46
N SER A 41 2.30 -6.43 19.03
CA SER A 41 3.65 -6.39 19.61
C SER A 41 4.72 -6.33 18.51
N ALA A 42 5.90 -5.86 18.86
CA ALA A 42 7.07 -5.87 17.98
C ALA A 42 7.40 -7.30 17.52
N LEU A 43 7.24 -8.28 18.40
CA LEU A 43 7.45 -9.70 18.09
C LEU A 43 6.45 -10.22 17.08
N ASP A 44 5.15 -9.94 17.26
CA ASP A 44 4.10 -10.37 16.34
C ASP A 44 4.36 -9.81 14.94
N ILE A 45 4.71 -8.53 14.83
CA ILE A 45 5.04 -7.89 13.54
C ILE A 45 6.22 -8.57 12.86
N MET A 46 7.27 -8.92 13.63
CA MET A 46 8.45 -9.59 13.07
C MET A 46 8.21 -11.05 12.67
N ILE A 47 7.20 -11.70 13.26
CA ILE A 47 6.80 -13.06 12.88
C ILE A 47 5.86 -13.01 11.68
N GLU A 48 4.80 -12.22 11.74
CA GLU A 48 3.70 -12.24 10.76
C GLU A 48 3.99 -11.41 9.51
N GLY A 49 4.70 -10.28 9.65
CA GLY A 49 5.00 -9.40 8.53
C GLY A 49 5.69 -10.10 7.35
N PRO A 50 6.77 -10.89 7.58
CA PRO A 50 7.40 -11.68 6.52
C PRO A 50 6.49 -12.72 5.88
N LEU A 51 5.60 -13.34 6.66
CA LEU A 51 4.63 -14.32 6.16
C LEU A 51 3.64 -13.65 5.21
N GLY A 52 3.13 -12.45 5.55
CA GLY A 52 2.26 -11.68 4.67
C GLY A 52 2.95 -11.33 3.34
N GLY A 53 4.18 -10.81 3.40
CA GLY A 53 4.97 -10.51 2.21
C GLY A 53 5.24 -11.75 1.34
N ALA A 54 5.52 -12.90 1.97
CA ALA A 54 5.74 -14.16 1.27
C ALA A 54 4.45 -14.67 0.61
N ALA A 55 3.32 -14.66 1.32
CA ALA A 55 2.03 -15.08 0.80
C ALA A 55 1.61 -14.27 -0.42
N PHE A 56 1.72 -12.94 -0.34
CA PHE A 56 1.44 -12.03 -1.46
C PHE A 56 2.28 -12.36 -2.69
N ASN A 57 3.60 -12.46 -2.52
CA ASN A 57 4.48 -12.75 -3.65
C ASN A 57 4.32 -14.17 -4.21
N ASN A 58 3.94 -15.14 -3.36
CA ASN A 58 3.63 -16.49 -3.78
C ASN A 58 2.42 -16.54 -4.73
N GLU A 59 1.39 -15.73 -4.46
CA GLU A 59 0.24 -15.59 -5.35
C GLU A 59 0.66 -15.10 -6.75
N PHE A 60 1.61 -14.19 -6.82
CA PHE A 60 2.18 -13.70 -8.09
C PHE A 60 3.20 -14.67 -8.73
N GLY A 61 3.54 -15.76 -8.08
CA GLY A 61 4.56 -16.70 -8.57
C GLY A 61 5.96 -16.08 -8.69
N ARG A 62 6.32 -15.17 -7.79
CA ARG A 62 7.61 -14.49 -7.76
C ARG A 62 8.27 -14.58 -6.38
N PRO A 63 9.62 -14.55 -6.28
CA PRO A 63 10.28 -14.59 -4.99
C PRO A 63 9.98 -13.34 -4.16
N ASN A 64 9.83 -13.54 -2.84
CA ASN A 64 9.89 -12.50 -1.84
C ASN A 64 11.25 -12.54 -1.16
N ILE A 65 12.01 -11.47 -1.24
CA ILE A 65 13.34 -11.35 -0.64
C ILE A 65 13.20 -10.53 0.64
N ASN A 66 13.62 -11.11 1.76
CA ASN A 66 13.72 -10.38 3.02
C ASN A 66 14.97 -9.52 3.01
N GLY A 67 14.79 -8.20 3.02
CA GLY A 67 15.89 -7.24 2.97
C GLY A 67 16.61 -7.12 4.30
N TYR A 68 15.86 -6.90 5.39
CA TYR A 68 16.42 -6.80 6.72
C TYR A 68 15.36 -6.96 7.82
N PHE A 69 15.85 -7.30 9.03
CA PHE A 69 15.12 -7.23 10.29
C PHE A 69 15.93 -6.37 11.25
N ARG A 70 15.31 -5.35 11.83
CA ARG A 70 15.98 -4.42 12.73
C ARG A 70 15.10 -4.07 13.92
N THR A 71 15.70 -4.02 15.10
CA THR A 71 15.08 -3.50 16.31
C THR A 71 15.85 -2.29 16.81
N PHE A 72 15.14 -1.33 17.37
CA PHE A 72 15.75 -0.19 18.06
C PHE A 72 14.79 0.38 19.11
N GLU A 73 15.27 0.45 20.35
CA GLU A 73 14.62 1.12 21.46
C GLU A 73 15.71 1.52 22.47
N GLN A 74 15.82 2.79 22.77
CA GLN A 74 16.89 3.29 23.65
C GLN A 74 16.45 4.57 24.37
N GLU A 75 16.84 4.70 25.64
CA GLU A 75 16.79 5.98 26.35
C GLU A 75 17.91 6.89 25.84
N VAL A 76 17.53 8.10 25.47
CA VAL A 76 18.46 9.13 24.98
C VAL A 76 18.24 10.43 25.75
N PRO A 77 19.22 11.36 25.81
CA PRO A 77 18.97 12.68 26.36
C PRO A 77 17.77 13.35 25.67
N ALA A 78 16.87 13.93 26.44
CA ALA A 78 15.71 14.63 25.93
C ALA A 78 16.13 15.86 25.10
N ALA A 79 15.41 16.17 24.04
CA ALA A 79 15.74 17.27 23.12
C ALA A 79 15.68 18.65 23.79
N ASP A 80 14.91 18.82 24.84
CA ASP A 80 14.81 20.03 25.66
C ASP A 80 15.94 20.17 26.71
N GLY A 81 16.84 19.18 26.79
CA GLY A 81 17.94 19.13 27.75
C GLY A 81 17.54 18.69 29.16
N ASN A 82 16.29 18.33 29.41
CA ASN A 82 15.77 17.93 30.71
C ASN A 82 15.51 16.42 30.79
N GLY A 83 16.45 15.67 31.36
CA GLY A 83 16.29 14.22 31.58
C GLY A 83 16.51 13.38 30.33
N THR A 84 15.78 12.27 30.25
CA THR A 84 15.86 11.32 29.14
C THR A 84 14.48 11.08 28.53
N GLU A 85 14.46 10.72 27.25
CA GLU A 85 13.30 10.25 26.53
C GLU A 85 13.56 8.88 25.93
N LEU A 86 12.52 8.04 25.83
CA LEU A 86 12.60 6.75 25.15
C LEU A 86 12.37 6.95 23.66
N ARG A 87 13.35 6.58 22.85
CA ARG A 87 13.25 6.54 21.37
C ARG A 87 13.28 5.12 20.87
N GLY A 88 12.38 4.81 19.96
CA GLY A 88 12.28 3.50 19.34
C GLY A 88 11.28 3.49 18.19
N TYR A 89 11.23 2.39 17.50
CA TYR A 89 10.25 2.19 16.44
C TYR A 89 8.94 1.61 16.98
N HIS A 90 8.32 2.33 17.95
CA HIS A 90 7.01 1.98 18.51
C HIS A 90 5.89 2.13 17.46
N LYS A 91 6.06 3.04 16.51
CA LYS A 91 5.37 3.00 15.22
C LYS A 91 6.30 2.25 14.26
N PRO A 92 5.97 1.01 13.89
CA PRO A 92 6.85 0.18 13.08
C PRO A 92 7.03 0.75 11.68
N ILE A 93 8.15 0.41 11.05
CA ILE A 93 8.39 0.71 9.64
C ILE A 93 8.48 -0.61 8.89
N MET A 94 7.67 -0.76 7.85
CA MET A 94 7.82 -1.77 6.82
C MET A 94 8.29 -1.08 5.54
N LEU A 95 9.39 -1.56 4.98
CA LEU A 95 9.81 -1.20 3.63
C LEU A 95 9.31 -2.29 2.67
N ALA A 96 8.50 -1.88 1.71
CA ALA A 96 8.11 -2.71 0.58
C ALA A 96 8.84 -2.21 -0.66
N GLY A 97 9.43 -3.13 -1.40
CA GLY A 97 10.18 -2.80 -2.60
C GLY A 97 10.25 -3.99 -3.55
N GLY A 98 11.10 -3.90 -4.53
CA GLY A 98 11.28 -5.00 -5.48
C GLY A 98 12.01 -4.56 -6.73
N LEU A 99 11.99 -5.43 -7.72
CA LEU A 99 12.51 -5.16 -9.04
C LEU A 99 11.59 -5.74 -10.11
N GLY A 100 11.65 -5.15 -11.29
CA GLY A 100 10.87 -5.59 -12.44
C GLY A 100 11.51 -5.15 -13.75
N ASN A 101 10.85 -5.50 -14.85
CA ASN A 101 11.26 -5.13 -16.20
C ASN A 101 10.24 -4.21 -16.83
N ILE A 102 10.71 -3.24 -17.61
CA ILE A 102 9.90 -2.46 -18.51
C ILE A 102 10.55 -2.45 -19.90
N LYS A 103 9.75 -2.53 -20.97
CA LYS A 103 10.25 -2.36 -22.32
C LYS A 103 10.55 -0.88 -22.57
N ALA A 104 11.61 -0.58 -23.33
CA ALA A 104 11.99 0.81 -23.65
C ALA A 104 10.84 1.62 -24.26
N GLY A 105 10.06 1.03 -25.16
CA GLY A 105 8.89 1.65 -25.77
C GLY A 105 7.68 1.84 -24.82
N HIS A 106 7.71 1.25 -23.63
CA HIS A 106 6.62 1.37 -22.64
C HIS A 106 6.95 2.32 -21.48
N ILE A 107 8.15 2.89 -21.42
CA ILE A 107 8.59 3.74 -20.31
C ILE A 107 7.72 5.01 -20.22
N LYS A 108 7.50 5.64 -21.36
CA LYS A 108 6.68 6.86 -21.43
C LYS A 108 5.22 6.51 -21.57
N LYS A 109 4.39 7.24 -20.84
CA LYS A 109 2.94 7.24 -21.03
C LYS A 109 2.62 7.78 -22.44
N GLY A 110 1.63 7.19 -23.10
CA GLY A 110 1.14 7.65 -24.39
C GLY A 110 0.18 8.83 -24.25
N GLU A 111 -0.35 9.27 -25.39
CA GLU A 111 -1.38 10.31 -25.42
C GLU A 111 -2.76 9.72 -25.12
N ILE A 112 -3.58 10.49 -24.43
CA ILE A 112 -5.01 10.20 -24.24
C ILE A 112 -5.80 10.92 -25.32
N ASN A 113 -6.53 10.16 -26.12
CA ASN A 113 -7.28 10.69 -27.25
C ASN A 113 -8.81 10.60 -27.03
N PRO A 114 -9.60 11.47 -27.67
CA PRO A 114 -11.06 11.34 -27.65
C PRO A 114 -11.50 9.96 -28.15
N GLY A 115 -12.32 9.28 -27.35
CA GLY A 115 -12.79 7.92 -27.66
C GLY A 115 -12.01 6.80 -26.96
N ASP A 116 -10.86 7.10 -26.36
CA ASP A 116 -10.15 6.15 -25.52
C ASP A 116 -11.04 5.68 -24.36
N LYS A 117 -10.85 4.45 -23.95
CA LYS A 117 -11.61 3.86 -22.85
C LYS A 117 -10.85 3.99 -21.56
N LEU A 118 -11.53 4.49 -20.53
CA LEU A 118 -11.07 4.39 -19.15
C LEU A 118 -11.46 3.03 -18.59
N ILE A 119 -10.47 2.28 -18.13
CA ILE A 119 -10.69 0.95 -17.55
C ILE A 119 -10.12 0.97 -16.13
N ILE A 120 -10.94 0.58 -15.16
CA ILE A 120 -10.51 0.36 -13.78
C ILE A 120 -10.31 -1.13 -13.59
N LEU A 121 -9.11 -1.50 -13.14
CA LEU A 121 -8.78 -2.88 -12.78
C LEU A 121 -8.80 -3.00 -11.25
N GLY A 122 -9.63 -3.88 -10.73
CA GLY A 122 -9.80 -4.10 -9.29
C GLY A 122 -11.11 -4.81 -8.98
N GLY A 123 -11.49 -4.76 -7.71
CA GLY A 123 -12.78 -5.26 -7.21
C GLY A 123 -13.85 -4.17 -7.17
N PRO A 124 -15.07 -4.52 -6.76
CA PRO A 124 -16.14 -3.56 -6.54
C PRO A 124 -15.87 -2.70 -5.29
N ALA A 125 -16.49 -1.52 -5.23
CA ALA A 125 -16.43 -0.65 -4.07
C ALA A 125 -17.03 -1.31 -2.83
N MET A 126 -16.40 -1.11 -1.66
CA MET A 126 -16.82 -1.61 -0.35
C MET A 126 -16.46 -0.59 0.74
N LEU A 127 -17.09 -0.69 1.92
CA LEU A 127 -16.80 0.17 3.07
C LEU A 127 -15.47 -0.19 3.76
N ILE A 128 -14.39 -0.12 3.02
CA ILE A 128 -13.03 -0.37 3.49
C ILE A 128 -12.08 0.65 2.85
N GLY A 129 -11.05 1.06 3.58
CA GLY A 129 -10.05 2.00 3.07
C GLY A 129 -10.49 3.46 3.02
N LEU A 130 -11.68 3.81 3.50
CA LEU A 130 -12.21 5.20 3.47
C LEU A 130 -11.39 6.19 4.29
N GLY A 131 -10.62 5.71 5.26
CA GLY A 131 -9.69 6.54 6.04
C GLY A 131 -8.45 7.00 5.26
N GLY A 132 -8.19 6.40 4.12
CA GLY A 132 -7.03 6.68 3.29
C GLY A 132 -5.71 6.54 4.04
N GLY A 133 -4.72 7.33 3.68
CA GLY A 133 -3.42 7.38 4.35
C GLY A 133 -3.38 8.16 5.66
N ALA A 134 -4.52 8.62 6.20
CA ALA A 134 -4.57 9.51 7.35
C ALA A 134 -3.91 8.90 8.60
N ALA A 135 -4.20 7.65 8.93
CA ALA A 135 -3.62 6.96 10.08
C ALA A 135 -2.09 6.81 9.98
N SER A 136 -1.55 6.63 8.77
CA SER A 136 -0.11 6.53 8.56
C SER A 136 0.63 7.84 8.80
N SER A 137 -0.04 8.97 8.65
CA SER A 137 0.52 10.32 8.81
C SER A 137 0.44 10.85 10.24
N MET A 138 -0.28 10.18 11.14
CA MET A 138 -0.42 10.59 12.54
C MET A 138 0.68 10.02 13.43
N ALA A 139 0.96 10.68 14.54
CA ALA A 139 1.87 10.16 15.55
C ALA A 139 1.29 8.89 16.20
N SER A 140 2.15 7.95 16.60
CA SER A 140 1.73 6.72 17.28
C SER A 140 0.92 7.03 18.53
N GLY A 141 -0.22 6.37 18.67
CA GLY A 141 -1.10 6.52 19.83
C GLY A 141 -1.97 7.77 19.85
N SER A 142 -1.82 8.69 18.89
CA SER A 142 -2.66 9.88 18.77
C SER A 142 -3.92 9.66 17.93
N GLY A 143 -4.02 8.51 17.25
CA GLY A 143 -5.16 8.16 16.41
C GLY A 143 -6.37 7.70 17.19
N ASN A 144 -7.55 7.88 16.60
CA ASN A 144 -8.79 7.26 17.03
C ASN A 144 -8.84 5.83 16.47
N GLU A 145 -9.30 4.87 17.27
CA GLU A 145 -9.45 3.46 16.88
C GLU A 145 -10.33 3.31 15.63
N ASP A 146 -11.42 4.07 15.53
CA ASP A 146 -12.29 4.07 14.36
C ASP A 146 -11.57 4.50 13.08
N LEU A 147 -10.66 5.49 13.17
CA LEU A 147 -9.85 5.92 12.05
C LEU A 147 -8.80 4.88 11.66
N ASP A 148 -8.23 4.20 12.64
CA ASP A 148 -7.28 3.11 12.40
C ASP A 148 -7.96 1.97 11.61
N PHE A 149 -9.19 1.59 11.99
CA PHE A 149 -9.98 0.60 11.26
C PHE A 149 -10.42 1.08 9.87
N ALA A 150 -10.84 2.34 9.75
CA ALA A 150 -11.21 2.93 8.47
C ALA A 150 -10.03 3.04 7.48
N SER A 151 -8.80 2.92 7.96
CA SER A 151 -7.58 2.96 7.14
C SER A 151 -7.09 1.57 6.72
N VAL A 152 -7.78 0.49 7.12
CA VAL A 152 -7.47 -0.87 6.67
C VAL A 152 -7.82 -0.99 5.19
N GLN A 153 -6.88 -1.51 4.41
CA GLN A 153 -7.06 -1.78 2.98
C GLN A 153 -7.45 -3.24 2.75
N ARG A 154 -8.05 -3.50 1.57
CA ARG A 154 -8.43 -4.84 1.17
C ARG A 154 -7.18 -5.73 1.00
N ASP A 155 -7.19 -6.90 1.61
CA ASP A 155 -6.23 -7.96 1.35
C ASP A 155 -6.79 -8.89 0.27
N ASN A 156 -6.38 -8.69 -0.98
CA ASN A 156 -6.79 -9.52 -2.11
C ASN A 156 -5.67 -9.67 -3.13
N ALA A 157 -4.65 -10.43 -2.77
CA ALA A 157 -3.49 -10.68 -3.62
C ALA A 157 -3.88 -11.37 -4.94
N GLU A 158 -4.92 -12.22 -4.96
CA GLU A 158 -5.43 -12.86 -6.18
C GLU A 158 -5.99 -11.82 -7.16
N MET A 159 -6.79 -10.87 -6.69
CA MET A 159 -7.34 -9.82 -7.53
C MET A 159 -6.21 -8.97 -8.14
N GLU A 160 -5.24 -8.59 -7.33
CA GLU A 160 -4.08 -7.81 -7.82
C GLU A 160 -3.26 -8.59 -8.85
N ARG A 161 -3.06 -9.90 -8.63
CA ARG A 161 -2.42 -10.77 -9.61
C ARG A 161 -3.20 -10.81 -10.93
N ARG A 162 -4.52 -10.92 -10.88
CA ARG A 162 -5.37 -10.91 -12.07
C ARG A 162 -5.28 -9.58 -12.83
N CYS A 163 -5.25 -8.45 -12.11
CA CYS A 163 -5.01 -7.14 -12.70
C CYS A 163 -3.65 -7.08 -13.39
N GLN A 164 -2.60 -7.58 -12.74
CA GLN A 164 -1.26 -7.66 -13.32
C GLN A 164 -1.22 -8.57 -14.55
N GLU A 165 -1.97 -9.68 -14.58
CA GLU A 165 -2.07 -10.56 -15.76
C GLU A 165 -2.65 -9.85 -16.98
N VAL A 166 -3.65 -9.00 -16.79
CA VAL A 166 -4.20 -8.18 -17.89
C VAL A 166 -3.11 -7.26 -18.45
N ILE A 167 -2.38 -6.57 -17.57
CA ILE A 167 -1.27 -5.70 -17.94
C ILE A 167 -0.17 -6.50 -18.66
N ASP A 168 0.19 -7.67 -18.14
CA ASP A 168 1.22 -8.55 -18.71
C ASP A 168 0.86 -9.02 -20.13
N ARG A 169 -0.41 -9.36 -20.37
CA ARG A 169 -0.90 -9.74 -21.69
C ARG A 169 -0.83 -8.60 -22.69
N CYS A 170 -1.28 -7.41 -22.28
CA CYS A 170 -1.14 -6.20 -23.08
C CYS A 170 0.34 -5.86 -23.35
N TRP A 171 1.18 -5.92 -22.30
CA TRP A 171 2.63 -5.71 -22.41
C TRP A 171 3.31 -6.68 -23.39
N ALA A 172 2.83 -7.93 -23.45
CA ALA A 172 3.38 -8.95 -24.36
C ALA A 172 3.17 -8.62 -25.83
N LEU A 173 2.15 -7.82 -26.18
CA LEU A 173 1.86 -7.41 -27.55
C LEU A 173 2.89 -6.43 -28.14
N GLY A 174 3.83 -5.91 -27.33
CA GLY A 174 4.86 -5.01 -27.82
C GLY A 174 4.30 -3.70 -28.34
N ASP A 175 4.52 -3.39 -29.60
CA ASP A 175 4.06 -2.16 -30.24
C ASP A 175 2.53 -2.10 -30.40
N GLU A 176 1.87 -3.26 -30.43
CA GLU A 176 0.40 -3.39 -30.46
C GLU A 176 -0.25 -3.31 -29.07
N ASN A 177 0.51 -2.97 -28.03
CA ASN A 177 -0.03 -2.81 -26.67
C ASN A 177 -1.16 -1.77 -26.66
N PRO A 178 -2.42 -2.15 -26.33
CA PRO A 178 -3.55 -1.23 -26.34
C PRO A 178 -3.53 -0.21 -25.21
N ILE A 179 -2.67 -0.41 -24.20
CA ILE A 179 -2.56 0.51 -23.07
C ILE A 179 -1.78 1.74 -23.50
N SER A 180 -2.45 2.89 -23.49
CA SER A 180 -1.80 4.18 -23.71
C SER A 180 -1.22 4.75 -22.43
N PHE A 181 -1.91 4.55 -21.29
CA PHE A 181 -1.62 5.25 -20.05
C PHE A 181 -2.07 4.41 -18.84
N ILE A 182 -1.23 4.29 -17.83
CA ILE A 182 -1.59 3.63 -16.57
C ILE A 182 -1.39 4.62 -15.42
N HIS A 183 -2.35 4.62 -14.49
CA HIS A 183 -2.26 5.28 -13.19
C HIS A 183 -2.68 4.31 -12.10
N ASP A 184 -2.05 4.38 -10.94
CA ASP A 184 -2.46 3.60 -9.76
C ASP A 184 -3.62 4.28 -9.03
N VAL A 185 -4.37 3.50 -8.29
CA VAL A 185 -5.36 3.98 -7.33
C VAL A 185 -4.76 3.79 -5.94
N GLY A 186 -4.55 4.88 -5.23
CA GLY A 186 -4.01 4.92 -3.88
C GLY A 186 -4.93 5.69 -2.95
N ALA A 187 -4.36 6.34 -1.94
CA ALA A 187 -5.10 7.13 -0.97
C ALA A 187 -6.04 8.14 -1.63
N GLY A 188 -7.29 8.18 -1.18
CA GLY A 188 -8.37 8.96 -1.77
C GLY A 188 -9.06 8.27 -2.95
N GLY A 189 -8.69 7.04 -3.27
CA GLY A 189 -9.37 6.20 -4.24
C GLY A 189 -9.44 6.83 -5.63
N ILE A 190 -10.55 6.60 -6.31
CA ILE A 190 -10.78 7.14 -7.64
C ILE A 190 -10.93 8.66 -7.67
N SER A 191 -11.21 9.31 -6.51
CA SER A 191 -11.27 10.77 -6.39
C SER A 191 -9.91 11.44 -6.62
N ASN A 192 -8.83 10.72 -6.38
CA ASN A 192 -7.47 11.17 -6.65
C ASN A 192 -6.97 10.63 -8.00
N ALA A 193 -7.10 9.33 -8.23
CA ALA A 193 -6.55 8.66 -9.39
C ALA A 193 -7.10 9.17 -10.73
N LEU A 194 -8.41 9.41 -10.83
CA LEU A 194 -9.00 9.83 -12.11
C LEU A 194 -8.67 11.27 -12.48
N PRO A 195 -8.75 12.27 -11.56
CA PRO A 195 -8.27 13.62 -11.84
C PRO A 195 -6.79 13.67 -12.22
N GLU A 196 -5.93 12.93 -11.49
CA GLU A 196 -4.50 12.86 -11.81
C GLU A 196 -4.26 12.25 -13.19
N LEU A 197 -4.94 11.14 -13.53
CA LEU A 197 -4.80 10.49 -14.82
C LEU A 197 -5.13 11.45 -15.97
N VAL A 198 -6.26 12.17 -15.90
CA VAL A 198 -6.66 13.07 -16.99
C VAL A 198 -5.79 14.33 -17.01
N ASN A 199 -5.36 14.84 -15.85
CA ASN A 199 -4.45 15.98 -15.78
C ASN A 199 -3.08 15.65 -16.41
N ASP A 200 -2.50 14.50 -16.06
CA ASP A 200 -1.24 14.02 -16.64
C ASP A 200 -1.34 13.80 -18.15
N GLY A 201 -2.50 13.38 -18.63
CA GLY A 201 -2.80 13.24 -20.03
C GLY A 201 -3.16 14.54 -20.74
N GLY A 202 -3.13 15.70 -20.06
CA GLY A 202 -3.50 17.01 -20.62
C GLY A 202 -4.96 17.10 -21.04
N ARG A 203 -5.85 16.43 -20.31
CA ARG A 203 -7.29 16.34 -20.60
C ARG A 203 -8.13 16.69 -19.36
N GLY A 204 -9.43 16.92 -19.58
CA GLY A 204 -10.45 16.89 -18.54
C GLY A 204 -11.24 15.59 -18.61
N GLY A 205 -12.01 15.26 -17.55
CA GLY A 205 -12.81 14.05 -17.49
C GLY A 205 -14.24 14.31 -17.03
N ARG A 206 -15.16 13.46 -17.48
CA ARG A 206 -16.53 13.36 -16.97
C ARG A 206 -16.77 11.92 -16.58
N PHE A 207 -17.02 11.70 -15.29
CA PHE A 207 -17.16 10.37 -14.70
C PHE A 207 -18.59 10.14 -14.23
N ASP A 208 -19.17 8.98 -14.53
CA ASP A 208 -20.48 8.57 -14.05
C ASP A 208 -20.33 7.53 -12.93
N LEU A 209 -20.44 7.97 -11.68
CA LEU A 209 -20.25 7.13 -10.50
C LEU A 209 -21.25 5.97 -10.41
N ARG A 210 -22.42 6.06 -11.09
CA ARG A 210 -23.38 4.95 -11.13
C ARG A 210 -22.86 3.73 -11.89
N LYS A 211 -21.75 3.86 -12.63
CA LYS A 211 -21.10 2.77 -13.35
C LYS A 211 -20.01 2.08 -12.56
N VAL A 212 -19.66 2.59 -11.39
CA VAL A 212 -18.72 1.94 -10.48
C VAL A 212 -19.43 0.74 -9.86
N PRO A 213 -18.92 -0.50 -10.04
CA PRO A 213 -19.45 -1.66 -9.34
C PRO A 213 -19.36 -1.45 -7.83
N ASN A 214 -20.42 -1.82 -7.11
CA ASN A 214 -20.52 -1.63 -5.68
C ASN A 214 -21.19 -2.86 -5.06
N ASP A 215 -20.50 -3.52 -4.15
CA ASP A 215 -20.98 -4.70 -3.40
C ASP A 215 -21.49 -4.32 -2.00
N GLU A 216 -21.41 -3.03 -1.63
CA GLU A 216 -21.86 -2.54 -0.32
C GLU A 216 -23.10 -1.65 -0.48
N PRO A 217 -24.32 -2.22 -0.32
CA PRO A 217 -25.55 -1.45 -0.42
C PRO A 217 -25.59 -0.31 0.60
N GLY A 218 -25.90 0.89 0.12
CA GLY A 218 -26.03 2.07 0.97
C GLY A 218 -24.85 3.02 0.95
N MET A 219 -23.75 2.69 0.27
CA MET A 219 -22.66 3.64 0.05
C MET A 219 -23.17 4.92 -0.66
N SER A 220 -22.83 6.05 -0.09
CA SER A 220 -23.08 7.34 -0.73
C SER A 220 -22.17 7.56 -1.95
N PRO A 221 -22.53 8.46 -2.87
CA PRO A 221 -21.65 8.81 -4.00
C PRO A 221 -20.28 9.33 -3.56
N LEU A 222 -20.17 9.96 -2.40
CA LEU A 222 -18.91 10.45 -1.84
C LEU A 222 -18.04 9.27 -1.38
N GLU A 223 -18.60 8.30 -0.68
CA GLU A 223 -17.87 7.11 -0.25
C GLU A 223 -17.37 6.31 -1.46
N ILE A 224 -18.22 6.09 -2.48
CA ILE A 224 -17.78 5.45 -3.74
C ILE A 224 -16.65 6.24 -4.42
N TRP A 225 -16.73 7.57 -4.40
CA TRP A 225 -15.74 8.43 -5.04
C TRP A 225 -14.38 8.41 -4.32
N CYS A 226 -14.39 8.28 -2.99
CA CYS A 226 -13.18 8.29 -2.15
C CYS A 226 -12.69 6.88 -1.76
N ASP A 227 -13.41 5.84 -2.17
CA ASP A 227 -13.08 4.45 -1.84
C ASP A 227 -11.79 4.01 -2.54
N GLU A 228 -10.88 3.43 -1.77
CA GLU A 228 -9.61 2.89 -2.25
C GLU A 228 -9.54 1.35 -2.15
N SER A 229 -10.68 0.70 -1.94
CA SER A 229 -10.75 -0.76 -1.85
C SER A 229 -10.73 -1.48 -3.21
#